data_167601a919e0f9f243f46d00e92ab8b5
#
_entry.id   167601a919e0f9f243f46d00e92ab8b5
#
_cell.length_a   1.000
_cell.length_b   1.000
_cell.length_c   1.000
_cell.angle_alpha   90.00
_cell.angle_beta   90.00
_cell.angle_gamma   90.00
#
_symmetry.space_group_name_H-M   'P 1'
#
loop_
_entity.id
_entity.type
_entity.pdbx_description
1 polymer ?
#
loop_
_entity_poly.entity_id
_entity_poly.type
_entity_poly.pdbx_seq_one_letter_code
_entity_poly.pdbx_strand_id
1 'polypeptide(L)'
;MHSIFRWTAALLLTLGMALSAHADDTAVQIRQHAGEHRLLVLGEFHGTRETPLLVRQLVDDYSRNGPVVLALELPRGETPTLRDYLASDGGEQARQQLRRRASWSVRDDQHDGRRSRDMLAMIESLRVLKSQGRVIEVVGYDVNASKGGNQARDDRMATELRRLYRRLPADARMLVLTGNVHAMLQRPGGAPPEMQTRPMASALRDLDIYSVRLGAQRGETWACLDRCSARPLPEQAARGPRVDTHAGRQYDLWVWMPQLSVGTLAEP
;
A
#
# COMPACT_ATOMS: atom_id res chain seq x y z
N MET A 1 22.19 34.71 -16.90
CA MET A 1 21.27 34.10 -15.91
C MET A 1 20.28 33.08 -16.48
N HIS A 2 20.46 32.56 -17.71
CA HIS A 2 19.46 31.63 -18.35
C HIS A 2 19.89 30.14 -18.38
N SER A 3 21.09 29.79 -17.89
CA SER A 3 21.64 28.43 -17.98
C SER A 3 21.27 27.53 -16.79
N ILE A 4 21.04 28.08 -15.62
CA ILE A 4 20.80 27.28 -14.38
C ILE A 4 19.38 26.64 -14.35
N PHE A 5 18.41 27.31 -14.96
CA PHE A 5 17.02 26.82 -14.96
C PHE A 5 16.78 25.57 -15.85
N ARG A 6 17.62 25.35 -16.86
CA ARG A 6 17.48 24.19 -17.77
C ARG A 6 17.99 22.89 -17.16
N TRP A 7 19.01 22.97 -16.29
CA TRP A 7 19.59 21.77 -15.66
C TRP A 7 18.74 21.20 -14.53
N THR A 8 18.05 22.06 -13.78
CA THR A 8 17.14 21.61 -12.69
C THR A 8 15.89 20.90 -13.22
N ALA A 9 15.32 21.37 -14.35
CA ALA A 9 14.17 20.72 -14.98
C ALA A 9 14.55 19.35 -15.58
N ALA A 10 15.74 19.21 -16.17
CA ALA A 10 16.22 17.94 -16.71
C ALA A 10 16.51 16.91 -15.60
N LEU A 11 17.06 17.34 -14.47
CA LEU A 11 17.35 16.45 -13.33
C LEU A 11 16.07 15.92 -12.67
N LEU A 12 15.04 16.73 -12.54
CA LEU A 12 13.74 16.33 -12.01
C LEU A 12 13.00 15.35 -12.94
N LEU A 13 13.10 15.55 -14.25
CA LEU A 13 12.54 14.65 -15.26
C LEU A 13 13.24 13.29 -15.28
N THR A 14 14.56 13.25 -15.16
CA THR A 14 15.32 11.99 -15.14
C THR A 14 15.09 11.19 -13.87
N LEU A 15 14.95 11.84 -12.71
CA LEU A 15 14.65 11.17 -11.45
C LEU A 15 13.24 10.57 -11.45
N GLY A 16 12.25 11.29 -12.00
CA GLY A 16 10.88 10.80 -12.14
C GLY A 16 10.78 9.59 -13.08
N MET A 17 11.53 9.57 -14.19
CA MET A 17 11.57 8.44 -15.11
C MET A 17 12.25 7.21 -14.49
N ALA A 18 13.31 7.37 -13.71
CA ALA A 18 13.99 6.27 -13.05
C ALA A 18 13.09 5.59 -11.98
N LEU A 19 12.38 6.37 -11.17
CA LEU A 19 11.45 5.84 -10.17
C LEU A 19 10.29 5.05 -10.82
N SER A 20 9.76 5.53 -11.94
CA SER A 20 8.71 4.83 -12.69
C SER A 20 9.21 3.52 -13.28
N ALA A 21 10.38 3.49 -13.89
CA ALA A 21 10.96 2.26 -14.46
C ALA A 21 11.16 1.15 -13.42
N HIS A 22 11.62 1.50 -12.21
CA HIS A 22 11.80 0.51 -11.13
C HIS A 22 10.47 0.00 -10.56
N ALA A 23 9.43 0.85 -10.50
CA ALA A 23 8.10 0.41 -10.11
C ALA A 23 7.52 -0.56 -11.13
N ASP A 24 7.74 -0.33 -12.42
CA ASP A 24 7.29 -1.18 -13.51
C ASP A 24 7.94 -2.57 -13.43
N ASP A 25 9.26 -2.65 -13.23
CA ASP A 25 9.98 -3.92 -13.07
C ASP A 25 9.49 -4.71 -11.85
N THR A 26 9.28 -4.04 -10.72
CA THR A 26 8.80 -4.66 -9.49
C THR A 26 7.34 -5.14 -9.65
N ALA A 27 6.50 -4.36 -10.32
CA ALA A 27 5.11 -4.74 -10.61
C ALA A 27 5.05 -5.97 -11.52
N VAL A 28 5.91 -6.06 -12.54
CA VAL A 28 6.02 -7.23 -13.41
C VAL A 28 6.39 -8.48 -12.60
N GLN A 29 7.41 -8.40 -11.74
CA GLN A 29 7.82 -9.52 -10.89
C GLN A 29 6.69 -9.99 -9.97
N ILE A 30 6.00 -9.06 -9.29
CA ILE A 30 4.87 -9.40 -8.42
C ILE A 30 3.77 -10.11 -9.22
N ARG A 31 3.39 -9.61 -10.40
CA ARG A 31 2.35 -10.23 -11.23
C ARG A 31 2.74 -11.61 -11.72
N GLN A 32 3.99 -11.79 -12.13
CA GLN A 32 4.50 -13.09 -12.60
C GLN A 32 4.43 -14.16 -11.49
N HIS A 33 4.84 -13.80 -10.27
CA HIS A 33 4.84 -14.73 -9.15
C HIS A 33 3.45 -14.93 -8.53
N ALA A 34 2.64 -13.88 -8.47
CA ALA A 34 1.27 -13.98 -7.95
C ALA A 34 0.31 -14.73 -8.92
N GLY A 35 0.64 -14.78 -10.22
CA GLY A 35 -0.17 -15.53 -11.19
C GLY A 35 -1.65 -15.17 -11.15
N GLU A 36 -2.49 -16.18 -10.98
CA GLU A 36 -3.95 -16.03 -10.99
C GLU A 36 -4.56 -15.80 -9.60
N HIS A 37 -3.74 -15.68 -8.55
CA HIS A 37 -4.27 -15.38 -7.21
C HIS A 37 -5.12 -14.10 -7.21
N ARG A 38 -6.31 -14.19 -6.60
CA ARG A 38 -7.29 -13.11 -6.62
C ARG A 38 -7.19 -12.16 -5.43
N LEU A 39 -6.52 -12.57 -4.35
CA LEU A 39 -6.27 -11.77 -3.16
C LEU A 39 -4.76 -11.55 -3.00
N LEU A 40 -4.27 -10.37 -3.38
CA LEU A 40 -2.88 -9.96 -3.19
C LEU A 40 -2.78 -9.07 -1.95
N VAL A 41 -1.95 -9.48 -0.99
CA VAL A 41 -1.65 -8.68 0.20
C VAL A 41 -0.23 -8.14 0.09
N LEU A 42 -0.12 -6.82 0.00
CA LEU A 42 1.13 -6.08 -0.18
C LEU A 42 1.54 -5.49 1.17
N GLY A 43 2.57 -6.07 1.78
CA GLY A 43 3.11 -5.64 3.07
C GLY A 43 4.18 -4.58 2.89
N GLU A 44 3.90 -3.35 3.32
CA GLU A 44 4.77 -2.19 3.13
C GLU A 44 5.46 -1.73 4.42
N PHE A 45 6.48 -0.91 4.26
CA PHE A 45 6.89 0.10 5.23
C PHE A 45 6.13 1.38 4.92
N HIS A 46 5.32 1.85 5.87
CA HIS A 46 4.49 3.03 5.68
C HIS A 46 5.30 4.29 5.36
N GLY A 47 4.65 5.28 4.75
CA GLY A 47 5.22 6.59 4.54
C GLY A 47 6.38 6.62 3.56
N THR A 48 6.36 5.77 2.55
CA THR A 48 7.32 5.78 1.46
C THR A 48 6.71 6.34 0.18
N ARG A 49 7.55 6.87 -0.71
CA ARG A 49 7.15 7.44 -1.99
C ARG A 49 6.92 6.36 -3.05
N GLU A 50 7.74 5.32 -3.03
CA GLU A 50 7.79 4.30 -4.07
C GLU A 50 6.63 3.31 -3.97
N THR A 51 6.14 3.01 -2.77
CA THR A 51 5.04 2.06 -2.58
C THR A 51 3.75 2.52 -3.25
N PRO A 52 3.25 3.75 -3.09
CA PRO A 52 2.07 4.23 -3.83
C PRO A 52 2.23 4.17 -5.35
N LEU A 53 3.43 4.43 -5.89
CA LEU A 53 3.71 4.31 -7.32
C LEU A 53 3.59 2.87 -7.80
N LEU A 54 4.16 1.93 -7.06
CA LEU A 54 4.06 0.49 -7.33
C LEU A 54 2.61 0.00 -7.29
N VAL A 55 1.86 0.40 -6.25
CA VAL A 55 0.45 0.01 -6.11
C VAL A 55 -0.40 0.57 -7.26
N ARG A 56 -0.18 1.84 -7.65
CA ARG A 56 -0.81 2.42 -8.84
C ARG A 56 -0.56 1.59 -10.08
N GLN A 57 0.69 1.19 -10.31
CA GLN A 57 1.07 0.36 -11.47
C GLN A 57 0.37 -1.00 -11.45
N LEU A 58 0.36 -1.68 -10.31
CA LEU A 58 -0.33 -2.96 -10.16
C LEU A 58 -1.85 -2.84 -10.43
N VAL A 59 -2.49 -1.77 -9.92
CA VAL A 59 -3.90 -1.53 -10.18
C VAL A 59 -4.16 -1.23 -11.66
N ASP A 60 -3.31 -0.41 -12.32
CA ASP A 60 -3.44 -0.17 -13.76
C ASP A 60 -3.32 -1.49 -14.54
N ASP A 61 -2.31 -2.28 -14.26
CA ASP A 61 -2.05 -3.53 -14.98
C ASP A 61 -3.21 -4.53 -14.81
N TYR A 62 -3.65 -4.79 -13.58
CA TYR A 62 -4.74 -5.73 -13.32
C TYR A 62 -6.09 -5.23 -13.84
N SER A 63 -6.35 -3.92 -13.77
CA SER A 63 -7.61 -3.35 -14.24
C SER A 63 -7.79 -3.36 -15.76
N ARG A 64 -6.78 -3.76 -16.53
CA ARG A 64 -6.87 -4.03 -17.97
C ARG A 64 -7.64 -5.32 -18.26
N ASN A 65 -7.60 -6.26 -17.32
CA ASN A 65 -8.12 -7.61 -17.51
C ASN A 65 -9.35 -7.93 -16.66
N GLY A 66 -9.82 -7.01 -15.83
CA GLY A 66 -11.00 -7.21 -14.99
C GLY A 66 -11.12 -6.15 -13.89
N PRO A 67 -12.20 -6.20 -13.09
CA PRO A 67 -12.40 -5.28 -11.98
C PRO A 67 -11.32 -5.41 -10.90
N VAL A 68 -10.92 -4.28 -10.31
CA VAL A 68 -9.95 -4.25 -9.20
C VAL A 68 -10.53 -3.51 -8.01
N VAL A 69 -10.45 -4.14 -6.83
CA VAL A 69 -10.69 -3.50 -5.55
C VAL A 69 -9.34 -3.28 -4.86
N LEU A 70 -8.98 -2.02 -4.60
CA LEU A 70 -7.85 -1.66 -3.76
C LEU A 70 -8.34 -1.38 -2.35
N ALA A 71 -7.94 -2.24 -1.40
CA ALA A 71 -8.19 -2.06 0.03
C ALA A 71 -6.98 -1.40 0.69
N LEU A 72 -7.19 -0.24 1.30
CA LEU A 72 -6.16 0.55 1.98
C LEU A 72 -6.32 0.41 3.50
N GLU A 73 -5.21 0.41 4.22
CA GLU A 73 -5.19 0.43 5.69
C GLU A 73 -5.59 1.82 6.22
N LEU A 74 -6.78 2.23 5.82
CA LEU A 74 -7.48 3.45 6.24
C LEU A 74 -8.76 3.05 6.98
N PRO A 75 -9.28 3.91 7.87
CA PRO A 75 -10.55 3.63 8.54
C PRO A 75 -11.67 3.28 7.53
N ARG A 76 -12.43 2.24 7.81
CA ARG A 76 -13.55 1.80 6.96
C ARG A 76 -14.54 2.93 6.66
N GLY A 77 -14.67 3.88 7.58
CA GLY A 77 -15.51 5.08 7.42
C GLY A 77 -15.06 6.02 6.30
N GLU A 78 -13.85 5.85 5.75
CA GLU A 78 -13.35 6.64 4.61
C GLU A 78 -13.86 6.13 3.26
N THR A 79 -14.37 4.90 3.20
CA THR A 79 -14.85 4.29 1.93
C THR A 79 -15.85 5.14 1.17
N PRO A 80 -16.89 5.77 1.78
CA PRO A 80 -17.81 6.63 1.05
C PRO A 80 -17.10 7.82 0.40
N THR A 81 -16.24 8.52 1.13
CA THR A 81 -15.48 9.68 0.62
C THR A 81 -14.53 9.29 -0.51
N LEU A 82 -13.84 8.15 -0.39
CA LEU A 82 -12.98 7.60 -1.46
C LEU A 82 -13.81 7.30 -2.71
N ARG A 83 -14.97 6.67 -2.56
CA ARG A 83 -15.88 6.37 -3.66
C ARG A 83 -16.38 7.65 -4.36
N ASP A 84 -16.81 8.64 -3.59
CA ASP A 84 -17.28 9.93 -4.12
C ASP A 84 -16.15 10.64 -4.87
N TYR A 85 -14.93 10.62 -4.32
CA TYR A 85 -13.76 11.20 -5.00
C TYR A 85 -13.45 10.49 -6.31
N LEU A 86 -13.45 9.16 -6.33
CA LEU A 86 -13.19 8.38 -7.55
C LEU A 86 -14.27 8.59 -8.64
N ALA A 87 -15.48 9.01 -8.26
CA ALA A 87 -16.56 9.30 -9.18
C ALA A 87 -16.59 10.78 -9.62
N SER A 88 -15.79 11.65 -9.00
CA SER A 88 -15.75 13.09 -9.25
C SER A 88 -14.90 13.46 -10.47
N ASP A 89 -14.95 14.73 -10.84
CA ASP A 89 -14.08 15.34 -11.85
C ASP A 89 -12.63 15.54 -11.38
N GLY A 90 -12.34 15.31 -10.08
CA GLY A 90 -11.04 15.60 -9.47
C GLY A 90 -10.75 17.08 -9.30
N GLY A 91 -11.78 17.95 -9.39
CA GLY A 91 -11.66 19.38 -9.18
C GLY A 91 -11.31 19.75 -7.73
N GLU A 92 -11.00 21.02 -7.50
CA GLU A 92 -10.53 21.48 -6.18
C GLU A 92 -11.55 21.19 -5.06
N GLN A 93 -12.85 21.30 -5.34
CA GLN A 93 -13.89 20.98 -4.36
C GLN A 93 -13.83 19.52 -3.91
N ALA A 94 -13.69 18.58 -4.85
CA ALA A 94 -13.58 17.15 -4.55
C ALA A 94 -12.30 16.83 -3.76
N ARG A 95 -11.18 17.46 -4.12
CA ARG A 95 -9.91 17.33 -3.39
C ARG A 95 -10.01 17.84 -1.96
N GLN A 96 -10.67 18.98 -1.76
CA GLN A 96 -10.90 19.53 -0.42
C GLN A 96 -11.81 18.64 0.42
N GLN A 97 -12.87 18.07 -0.16
CA GLN A 97 -13.74 17.13 0.54
C GLN A 97 -12.96 15.89 1.03
N LEU A 98 -12.07 15.34 0.19
CA LEU A 98 -11.20 14.22 0.58
C LEU A 98 -10.26 14.63 1.72
N ARG A 99 -9.57 15.76 1.60
CA ARG A 99 -8.58 16.23 2.59
C ARG A 99 -9.18 16.64 3.92
N ARG A 100 -10.41 17.14 3.95
CA ARG A 100 -11.11 17.56 5.20
C ARG A 100 -11.49 16.40 6.11
N ARG A 101 -11.36 15.16 5.66
CA ARG A 101 -11.60 14.01 6.54
C ARG A 101 -10.55 13.95 7.62
N ALA A 102 -10.96 13.63 8.84
CA ALA A 102 -10.05 13.54 9.98
C ALA A 102 -8.84 12.62 9.74
N SER A 103 -9.01 11.61 8.90
CA SER A 103 -7.93 10.70 8.51
C SER A 103 -6.80 11.40 7.74
N TRP A 104 -7.06 12.51 7.06
CA TRP A 104 -6.08 13.24 6.24
C TRP A 104 -5.58 14.53 6.91
N SER A 105 -6.21 14.94 8.02
CA SER A 105 -5.85 16.12 8.80
C SER A 105 -5.13 15.72 10.08
N VAL A 106 -4.03 15.02 9.95
CA VAL A 106 -3.24 14.53 11.09
C VAL A 106 -1.95 15.35 11.18
N ARG A 107 -1.62 15.81 12.39
CA ARG A 107 -0.38 16.53 12.65
C ARG A 107 0.83 15.64 12.36
N ASP A 108 1.95 16.24 11.96
CA ASP A 108 3.17 15.53 11.58
C ASP A 108 3.71 14.63 12.70
N ASP A 109 3.60 15.09 13.98
CA ASP A 109 4.03 14.32 15.15
C ASP A 109 3.16 13.08 15.44
N GLN A 110 1.99 12.97 14.81
CA GLN A 110 1.04 11.88 14.93
C GLN A 110 0.80 11.14 13.61
N HIS A 111 1.47 11.58 12.55
CA HIS A 111 1.30 11.06 11.20
C HIS A 111 2.11 9.78 11.02
N ASP A 112 1.44 8.66 10.82
CA ASP A 112 2.05 7.34 10.69
C ASP A 112 2.54 6.99 9.25
N GLY A 113 2.51 7.94 8.34
CA GLY A 113 2.96 7.77 6.96
C GLY A 113 1.93 7.20 5.98
N ARG A 114 0.84 6.59 6.46
CA ARG A 114 -0.19 5.98 5.57
C ARG A 114 -0.98 7.01 4.77
N ARG A 115 -0.90 8.28 5.09
CA ARG A 115 -1.70 9.39 4.55
C ARG A 115 -0.79 10.51 4.06
N SER A 116 -0.01 10.19 3.02
CA SER A 116 0.93 11.10 2.40
C SER A 116 0.34 11.77 1.14
N ARG A 117 1.01 12.80 0.63
CA ARG A 117 0.72 13.37 -0.71
C ARG A 117 0.91 12.32 -1.79
N ASP A 118 1.87 11.41 -1.62
CA ASP A 118 2.12 10.34 -2.58
C ASP A 118 0.93 9.36 -2.61
N MET A 119 0.32 9.06 -1.46
CA MET A 119 -0.91 8.28 -1.39
C MET A 119 -2.10 9.00 -2.06
N LEU A 120 -2.25 10.31 -1.83
CA LEU A 120 -3.28 11.12 -2.51
C LEU A 120 -3.05 11.16 -4.03
N ALA A 121 -1.81 11.26 -4.49
CA ALA A 121 -1.45 11.22 -5.90
C ALA A 121 -1.77 9.86 -6.53
N MET A 122 -1.55 8.76 -5.80
CA MET A 122 -2.00 7.43 -6.22
C MET A 122 -3.52 7.39 -6.39
N ILE A 123 -4.29 7.83 -5.38
CA ILE A 123 -5.76 7.84 -5.44
C ILE A 123 -6.26 8.69 -6.62
N GLU A 124 -5.65 9.86 -6.88
CA GLU A 124 -5.97 10.67 -8.06
C GLU A 124 -5.68 9.94 -9.37
N SER A 125 -4.56 9.24 -9.46
CA SER A 125 -4.24 8.44 -10.64
C SER A 125 -5.29 7.33 -10.88
N LEU A 126 -5.79 6.70 -9.81
CA LEU A 126 -6.85 5.69 -9.91
C LEU A 126 -8.19 6.30 -10.32
N ARG A 127 -8.50 7.52 -9.87
CA ARG A 127 -9.67 8.29 -10.36
C ARG A 127 -9.58 8.51 -11.86
N VAL A 128 -8.40 8.92 -12.36
CA VAL A 128 -8.18 9.12 -13.79
C VAL A 128 -8.37 7.80 -14.56
N LEU A 129 -7.79 6.70 -14.11
CA LEU A 129 -8.00 5.39 -14.75
C LEU A 129 -9.48 5.01 -14.78
N LYS A 130 -10.20 5.25 -13.68
CA LYS A 130 -11.64 4.99 -13.60
C LYS A 130 -12.42 5.86 -14.60
N SER A 131 -12.08 7.16 -14.75
CA SER A 131 -12.72 8.04 -15.74
C SER A 131 -12.44 7.62 -17.20
N GLN A 132 -11.39 6.82 -17.41
CA GLN A 132 -11.04 6.19 -18.70
C GLN A 132 -11.72 4.84 -18.92
N GLY A 133 -12.69 4.46 -18.06
CA GLY A 133 -13.49 3.25 -18.22
C GLY A 133 -12.96 2.02 -17.46
N ARG A 134 -11.91 2.13 -16.64
CA ARG A 134 -11.46 1.03 -15.79
C ARG A 134 -12.43 0.80 -14.63
N VAL A 135 -12.66 -0.45 -14.27
CA VAL A 135 -13.52 -0.82 -13.14
C VAL A 135 -12.66 -0.91 -11.89
N ILE A 136 -12.57 0.20 -11.16
CA ILE A 136 -11.72 0.33 -9.96
C ILE A 136 -12.59 0.81 -8.80
N GLU A 137 -12.45 0.14 -7.66
CA GLU A 137 -12.95 0.58 -6.35
C GLU A 137 -11.80 0.74 -5.37
N VAL A 138 -11.85 1.78 -4.51
CA VAL A 138 -10.91 1.97 -3.41
C VAL A 138 -11.70 2.01 -2.11
N VAL A 139 -11.27 1.20 -1.13
CA VAL A 139 -11.96 1.05 0.15
C VAL A 139 -10.99 1.14 1.33
N GLY A 140 -11.44 1.71 2.44
CA GLY A 140 -10.77 1.56 3.72
C GLY A 140 -11.27 0.29 4.42
N TYR A 141 -10.37 -0.46 5.06
CA TYR A 141 -10.76 -1.69 5.77
C TYR A 141 -10.31 -1.72 7.23
N ASP A 142 -9.53 -0.73 7.67
CA ASP A 142 -9.08 -0.66 9.06
C ASP A 142 -10.27 -0.36 9.98
N VAL A 143 -10.34 -1.10 11.05
CA VAL A 143 -11.35 -0.95 12.10
C VAL A 143 -10.64 -0.60 13.39
N ASN A 144 -10.88 0.60 13.85
CA ASN A 144 -10.26 1.12 15.06
C ASN A 144 -10.48 0.15 16.24
N ALA A 145 -9.39 -0.42 16.73
CA ALA A 145 -9.41 -1.35 17.85
C ALA A 145 -9.20 -0.60 19.18
N SER A 146 -10.11 0.28 19.51
CA SER A 146 -10.08 0.96 20.82
C SER A 146 -10.21 -0.01 22.01
N LYS A 147 -10.63 -1.26 21.76
CA LYS A 147 -10.76 -2.33 22.77
C LYS A 147 -10.18 -3.64 22.23
N GLY A 148 -9.28 -4.29 22.97
CA GLY A 148 -8.76 -5.63 22.66
C GLY A 148 -7.37 -5.70 22.04
N GLY A 149 -6.65 -4.59 21.92
CA GLY A 149 -5.24 -4.58 21.48
C GLY A 149 -5.03 -4.97 20.00
N ASN A 150 -3.78 -5.24 19.65
CA ASN A 150 -3.35 -5.50 18.28
C ASN A 150 -3.99 -6.76 17.67
N GLN A 151 -4.18 -7.83 18.45
CA GLN A 151 -4.84 -9.04 17.96
C GLN A 151 -6.27 -8.78 17.52
N ALA A 152 -7.04 -8.05 18.34
CA ALA A 152 -8.44 -7.74 17.99
C ALA A 152 -8.52 -6.83 16.74
N ARG A 153 -7.53 -5.97 16.50
CA ARG A 153 -7.43 -5.16 15.29
C ARG A 153 -7.18 -6.05 14.07
N ASP A 154 -6.20 -6.94 14.13
CA ASP A 154 -5.89 -7.89 13.04
C ASP A 154 -7.10 -8.78 12.70
N ASP A 155 -7.79 -9.31 13.71
CA ASP A 155 -8.97 -10.17 13.52
C ASP A 155 -10.14 -9.41 12.87
N ARG A 156 -10.35 -8.15 13.24
CA ARG A 156 -11.40 -7.31 12.63
C ARG A 156 -11.06 -6.92 11.20
N MET A 157 -9.81 -6.53 10.93
CA MET A 157 -9.34 -6.25 9.57
C MET A 157 -9.50 -7.48 8.67
N ALA A 158 -9.09 -8.66 9.15
CA ALA A 158 -9.29 -9.91 8.42
C ALA A 158 -10.77 -10.20 8.15
N THR A 159 -11.64 -9.97 9.13
CA THR A 159 -13.11 -10.14 8.97
C THR A 159 -13.66 -9.21 7.90
N GLU A 160 -13.26 -7.94 7.88
CA GLU A 160 -13.70 -6.98 6.88
C GLU A 160 -13.18 -7.33 5.48
N LEU A 161 -11.90 -7.68 5.35
CA LEU A 161 -11.31 -8.10 4.06
C LEU A 161 -11.99 -9.36 3.52
N ARG A 162 -12.29 -10.35 4.39
CA ARG A 162 -13.04 -11.55 4.01
C ARG A 162 -14.43 -11.20 3.51
N ARG A 163 -15.12 -10.28 4.16
CA ARG A 163 -16.44 -9.79 3.74
C ARG A 163 -16.38 -9.13 2.37
N LEU A 164 -15.36 -8.32 2.11
CA LEU A 164 -15.12 -7.66 0.81
C LEU A 164 -14.81 -8.72 -0.26
N TYR A 165 -13.88 -9.63 0.00
CA TYR A 165 -13.46 -10.67 -0.93
C TYR A 165 -14.62 -11.57 -1.40
N ARG A 166 -15.50 -11.97 -0.46
CA ARG A 166 -16.67 -12.80 -0.79
C ARG A 166 -17.70 -12.13 -1.70
N ARG A 167 -17.62 -10.80 -1.86
CA ARG A 167 -18.50 -10.01 -2.72
C ARG A 167 -17.88 -9.68 -4.07
N LEU A 168 -16.62 -10.06 -4.27
CA LEU A 168 -15.95 -9.82 -5.55
C LEU A 168 -16.62 -10.62 -6.67
N PRO A 169 -16.82 -10.01 -7.84
CA PRO A 169 -17.07 -10.76 -9.08
C PRO A 169 -16.01 -11.84 -9.32
N ALA A 170 -16.34 -12.88 -10.05
CA ALA A 170 -15.44 -14.01 -10.27
C ALA A 170 -14.14 -13.62 -11.00
N ASP A 171 -14.22 -12.63 -11.88
CA ASP A 171 -13.12 -12.06 -12.66
C ASP A 171 -12.37 -10.91 -11.96
N ALA A 172 -12.83 -10.49 -10.76
CA ALA A 172 -12.22 -9.39 -10.03
C ALA A 172 -11.04 -9.83 -9.16
N ARG A 173 -10.08 -8.91 -8.95
CA ARG A 173 -8.97 -9.05 -8.01
C ARG A 173 -9.09 -8.04 -6.87
N MET A 174 -8.62 -8.42 -5.71
CA MET A 174 -8.47 -7.52 -4.57
C MET A 174 -6.98 -7.38 -4.21
N LEU A 175 -6.49 -6.14 -4.25
CA LEU A 175 -5.19 -5.76 -3.75
C LEU A 175 -5.38 -5.12 -2.37
N VAL A 176 -4.61 -5.57 -1.39
CA VAL A 176 -4.63 -5.04 -0.02
C VAL A 176 -3.28 -4.42 0.27
N LEU A 177 -3.24 -3.12 0.49
CA LEU A 177 -2.04 -2.43 0.98
C LEU A 177 -2.11 -2.31 2.49
N THR A 178 -1.11 -2.84 3.18
CA THR A 178 -1.05 -2.90 4.65
C THR A 178 0.38 -2.85 5.16
N GLY A 179 0.57 -2.55 6.43
CA GLY A 179 1.88 -2.70 7.06
C GLY A 179 2.40 -4.15 6.97
N ASN A 180 3.71 -4.29 6.77
CA ASN A 180 4.35 -5.59 6.54
C ASN A 180 4.03 -6.63 7.62
N VAL A 181 3.87 -6.21 8.88
CA VAL A 181 3.54 -7.07 10.01
C VAL A 181 2.15 -7.72 9.85
N HIS A 182 1.16 -6.96 9.37
CA HIS A 182 -0.20 -7.45 9.11
C HIS A 182 -0.28 -8.37 7.90
N ALA A 183 0.64 -8.20 6.93
CA ALA A 183 0.73 -9.02 5.73
C ALA A 183 1.37 -10.39 5.96
N MET A 184 1.97 -10.64 7.12
CA MET A 184 2.60 -11.93 7.41
C MET A 184 1.58 -13.07 7.40
N LEU A 185 1.94 -14.17 6.74
CA LEU A 185 1.20 -15.43 6.81
C LEU A 185 1.51 -16.19 8.12
N GLN A 186 2.67 -15.94 8.71
CA GLN A 186 3.08 -16.49 9.99
C GLN A 186 4.11 -15.56 10.65
N ARG A 187 4.04 -15.44 11.98
CA ARG A 187 5.06 -14.73 12.74
C ARG A 187 6.39 -15.50 12.71
N PRO A 188 7.53 -14.80 12.72
CA PRO A 188 8.82 -15.45 12.88
C PRO A 188 8.90 -16.17 14.22
N GLY A 189 9.56 -17.31 14.25
CA GLY A 189 9.92 -17.98 15.50
C GLY A 189 10.79 -17.07 16.37
N GLY A 190 10.53 -17.06 17.66
CA GLY A 190 11.27 -16.22 18.61
C GLY A 190 10.82 -14.75 18.66
N ALA A 191 9.72 -14.38 18.01
CA ALA A 191 9.13 -13.06 18.19
C ALA A 191 8.78 -12.83 19.67
N PRO A 192 9.02 -11.60 20.20
CA PRO A 192 8.64 -11.26 21.57
C PRO A 192 7.17 -11.54 21.86
N PRO A 193 6.78 -11.87 23.10
CA PRO A 193 5.39 -12.25 23.43
C PRO A 193 4.34 -11.23 22.95
N GLU A 194 4.62 -9.94 23.03
CA GLU A 194 3.76 -8.86 22.57
C GLU A 194 3.58 -8.83 21.05
N MET A 195 4.46 -9.48 20.31
CA MET A 195 4.43 -9.61 18.86
C MET A 195 3.97 -11.00 18.38
N GLN A 196 3.63 -11.93 19.27
CA GLN A 196 3.16 -13.28 18.92
C GLN A 196 1.68 -13.34 18.54
N THR A 197 1.08 -12.22 18.19
CA THR A 197 -0.30 -12.17 17.68
C THR A 197 -0.39 -12.84 16.30
N ARG A 198 -1.53 -13.42 15.99
CA ARG A 198 -1.83 -13.93 14.64
C ARG A 198 -1.98 -12.75 13.68
N PRO A 199 -1.15 -12.63 12.63
CA PRO A 199 -1.27 -11.55 11.66
C PRO A 199 -2.60 -11.61 10.89
N MET A 200 -3.05 -10.45 10.40
CA MET A 200 -4.28 -10.34 9.61
C MET A 200 -4.28 -11.30 8.41
N ALA A 201 -3.22 -11.33 7.60
CA ALA A 201 -3.14 -12.19 6.43
C ALA A 201 -3.13 -13.69 6.80
N SER A 202 -2.56 -14.05 7.95
CA SER A 202 -2.64 -15.42 8.48
C SER A 202 -4.08 -15.91 8.68
N ALA A 203 -4.98 -15.01 9.07
CA ALA A 203 -6.40 -15.33 9.25
C ALA A 203 -7.17 -15.47 7.93
N LEU A 204 -6.54 -15.15 6.78
CA LEU A 204 -7.14 -15.20 5.45
C LEU A 204 -6.59 -16.37 4.60
N ARG A 205 -5.78 -17.26 5.18
CA ARG A 205 -5.10 -18.34 4.44
C ARG A 205 -6.04 -19.36 3.75
N ASP A 206 -7.28 -19.42 4.17
CA ASP A 206 -8.32 -20.24 3.53
C ASP A 206 -8.92 -19.60 2.26
N LEU A 207 -8.53 -18.35 1.96
CA LEU A 207 -8.85 -17.68 0.71
C LEU A 207 -7.71 -17.88 -0.31
N ASP A 208 -7.97 -17.50 -1.56
CA ASP A 208 -6.97 -17.51 -2.63
C ASP A 208 -5.98 -16.32 -2.48
N ILE A 209 -5.19 -16.37 -1.41
CA ILE A 209 -4.28 -15.31 -0.98
C ILE A 209 -2.86 -15.52 -1.50
N TYR A 210 -2.22 -14.42 -1.91
CA TYR A 210 -0.80 -14.34 -2.16
C TYR A 210 -0.22 -13.13 -1.42
N SER A 211 0.70 -13.36 -0.50
CA SER A 211 1.28 -12.32 0.34
C SER A 211 2.66 -11.94 -0.13
N VAL A 212 2.87 -10.63 -0.34
CA VAL A 212 4.11 -10.04 -0.83
C VAL A 212 4.68 -9.08 0.22
N ARG A 213 5.95 -9.26 0.60
CA ARG A 213 6.68 -8.27 1.37
C ARG A 213 7.41 -7.31 0.45
N LEU A 214 7.13 -6.03 0.61
CA LEU A 214 7.81 -4.93 -0.07
C LEU A 214 8.96 -4.44 0.81
N GLY A 215 10.18 -4.64 0.35
CA GLY A 215 11.40 -4.16 0.99
C GLY A 215 12.23 -3.31 0.02
N ALA A 216 13.42 -2.90 0.46
CA ALA A 216 14.36 -2.22 -0.41
C ALA A 216 15.80 -2.58 -0.10
N GLN A 217 16.69 -2.33 -1.07
CA GLN A 217 18.14 -2.51 -0.91
C GLN A 217 18.70 -1.45 0.05
N ARG A 218 18.09 -0.27 0.10
CA ARG A 218 18.47 0.85 0.98
C ARG A 218 17.29 1.81 1.16
N GLY A 219 17.40 2.71 2.11
CA GLY A 219 16.49 3.84 2.25
C GLY A 219 15.91 4.03 3.62
N GLU A 220 14.84 4.79 3.66
CA GLU A 220 14.16 5.22 4.86
C GLU A 220 12.64 5.09 4.71
N THR A 221 11.98 5.05 5.84
CA THR A 221 10.52 5.04 5.98
C THR A 221 10.10 6.09 7.00
N TRP A 222 8.87 6.52 6.95
CA TRP A 222 8.27 7.31 8.02
C TRP A 222 7.58 6.38 9.00
N ALA A 223 8.05 6.35 10.25
CA ALA A 223 7.52 5.44 11.25
C ALA A 223 7.37 6.11 12.62
N CYS A 224 6.36 5.66 13.36
CA CYS A 224 6.09 6.09 14.72
C CYS A 224 6.55 4.99 15.70
N LEU A 225 7.55 5.29 16.52
CA LEU A 225 7.94 4.49 17.68
C LEU A 225 7.63 5.29 18.95
N ASP A 226 8.61 6.00 19.48
CA ASP A 226 8.49 7.02 20.52
C ASP A 226 7.89 8.33 20.00
N ARG A 227 8.25 8.66 18.76
CA ARG A 227 7.71 9.78 17.96
C ARG A 227 7.71 9.39 16.49
N CYS A 228 6.86 10.04 15.71
CA CYS A 228 6.82 9.86 14.25
C CYS A 228 7.96 10.64 13.59
N SER A 229 8.79 9.98 12.82
CA SER A 229 9.93 10.58 12.10
C SER A 229 10.43 9.68 10.97
N ALA A 230 11.27 10.23 10.10
CA ALA A 230 12.06 9.45 9.15
C ALA A 230 13.00 8.50 9.90
N ARG A 231 13.07 7.26 9.46
CA ARG A 231 13.90 6.22 10.07
C ARG A 231 14.52 5.33 9.01
N PRO A 232 15.76 4.87 9.20
CA PRO A 232 16.37 3.88 8.33
C PRO A 232 15.51 2.60 8.28
N LEU A 233 15.49 1.95 7.14
CA LEU A 233 14.87 0.63 7.02
C LEU A 233 15.57 -0.36 7.96
N PRO A 234 14.81 -1.15 8.75
CA PRO A 234 15.39 -2.12 9.69
C PRO A 234 16.11 -3.28 8.98
N GLU A 235 15.70 -3.58 7.75
CA GLU A 235 16.30 -4.61 6.92
C GLU A 235 16.54 -4.07 5.51
N GLN A 236 17.73 -4.34 5.02
CA GLN A 236 18.15 -4.00 3.67
C GLN A 236 18.71 -5.27 3.02
N ALA A 237 18.34 -5.53 1.77
CA ALA A 237 18.82 -6.70 1.04
C ALA A 237 19.22 -6.33 -0.38
N ALA A 238 20.43 -6.68 -0.76
CA ALA A 238 21.01 -6.42 -2.09
C ALA A 238 20.63 -7.47 -3.13
N ARG A 239 19.62 -8.30 -2.88
CA ARG A 239 19.29 -9.45 -3.75
C ARG A 239 17.91 -9.30 -4.37
N GLY A 240 17.74 -9.87 -5.57
CA GLY A 240 16.46 -9.90 -6.30
C GLY A 240 15.33 -10.61 -5.55
N PRO A 241 14.15 -10.76 -6.16
CA PRO A 241 12.98 -11.33 -5.52
C PRO A 241 13.27 -12.75 -5.01
N ARG A 242 12.66 -13.09 -3.86
CA ARG A 242 12.74 -14.42 -3.27
C ARG A 242 11.32 -14.96 -3.08
N VAL A 243 11.05 -16.08 -3.72
CA VAL A 243 9.84 -16.88 -3.44
C VAL A 243 10.13 -17.76 -2.23
N ASP A 244 9.26 -17.75 -1.25
CA ASP A 244 9.35 -18.60 -0.07
C ASP A 244 8.26 -19.68 -0.15
N THR A 245 8.70 -20.90 -0.45
CA THR A 245 7.82 -22.06 -0.63
C THR A 245 7.76 -22.98 0.60
N HIS A 246 8.52 -22.67 1.67
CA HIS A 246 8.58 -23.53 2.84
C HIS A 246 7.35 -23.44 3.72
N ALA A 247 7.02 -24.55 4.36
CA ALA A 247 6.01 -24.57 5.44
C ALA A 247 6.46 -23.59 6.54
N GLY A 248 5.51 -22.74 7.00
CA GLY A 248 5.85 -21.72 7.99
C GLY A 248 6.41 -20.41 7.42
N ARG A 249 6.33 -20.23 6.11
CA ARG A 249 6.73 -18.98 5.44
C ARG A 249 6.03 -17.76 6.01
N GLN A 250 6.77 -16.66 6.13
CA GLN A 250 6.21 -15.38 6.56
C GLN A 250 5.42 -14.69 5.43
N TYR A 251 5.88 -14.82 4.20
CA TYR A 251 5.25 -14.29 2.99
C TYR A 251 5.43 -15.31 1.86
N ASP A 252 4.67 -15.19 0.77
CA ASP A 252 4.87 -16.00 -0.42
C ASP A 252 6.03 -15.46 -1.26
N LEU A 253 6.15 -14.13 -1.31
CA LEU A 253 7.18 -13.42 -2.09
C LEU A 253 7.80 -12.28 -1.28
N TRP A 254 9.11 -12.13 -1.41
CA TRP A 254 9.87 -10.98 -0.96
C TRP A 254 10.41 -10.25 -2.19
N VAL A 255 10.13 -8.95 -2.32
CA VAL A 255 10.70 -8.10 -3.35
C VAL A 255 11.50 -6.97 -2.72
N TRP A 256 12.59 -6.60 -3.36
CA TRP A 256 13.47 -5.52 -2.91
C TRP A 256 13.59 -4.47 -4.00
N MET A 257 12.90 -3.37 -3.81
CA MET A 257 13.09 -2.19 -4.64
C MET A 257 14.51 -1.65 -4.47
N PRO A 258 15.08 -0.94 -5.42
CA PRO A 258 16.42 -0.36 -5.29
C PRO A 258 16.52 0.59 -4.10
N GLN A 259 15.47 1.35 -3.83
CA GLN A 259 15.39 2.31 -2.74
C GLN A 259 13.95 2.53 -2.28
N LEU A 260 13.78 2.83 -0.98
CA LEU A 260 12.60 3.49 -0.44
C LEU A 260 13.01 4.85 0.10
N SER A 261 12.22 5.87 -0.21
CA SER A 261 12.41 7.26 0.23
C SER A 261 11.21 7.67 1.07
N VAL A 262 11.44 8.49 2.09
CA VAL A 262 10.35 9.06 2.87
C VAL A 262 9.40 9.82 1.96
N GLY A 263 8.11 9.51 2.04
CA GLY A 263 7.05 10.18 1.33
C GLY A 263 6.84 11.61 1.84
N THR A 264 6.17 12.42 1.03
CA THR A 264 5.78 13.77 1.42
C THR A 264 4.52 13.71 2.26
N LEU A 265 4.58 14.14 3.51
CA LEU A 265 3.40 14.18 4.37
C LEU A 265 2.32 15.10 3.77
N ALA A 266 1.06 14.75 3.94
CA ALA A 266 -0.03 15.62 3.58
C ALA A 266 -0.08 16.78 4.58
N GLU A 267 -0.11 18.01 4.08
CA GLU A 267 -0.37 19.18 4.92
C GLU A 267 -1.82 19.15 5.41
N PRO A 268 -2.06 19.58 6.68
CA PRO A 268 -3.40 19.63 7.24
C PRO A 268 -4.36 20.52 6.45
#